data_7447b583eb4479525615d3a93144b623
#
_entry.id   7447b583eb4479525615d3a93144b623
#
_cell.length_a   1.000
_cell.length_b   1.000
_cell.length_c   1.000
_cell.angle_alpha   90.00
_cell.angle_beta   90.00
_cell.angle_gamma   90.00
#
_symmetry.space_group_name_H-M   'P 1'
#
loop_
_entity.id
_entity.type
_entity.pdbx_description
1 polymer ?
#
loop_
_entity_poly.entity_id
_entity_poly.type
_entity_poly.pdbx_seq_one_letter_code
_entity_poly.pdbx_strand_id
1 'polypeptide(L)'
;MTVKKLENSSDVNVVTEEVKILTNLLNESTEQLIGKELFTKIQNLIKISANKNYQELEDQIASLDNREMIVVARYFATLPLLINISEDVELASKVNVLNNTNQDYLGKLNDTIDIVAQKKNAKEILEKVSVVPVLTAHPTQVQRKTVLELTDKIHKLLRNYREVKNGIINREEWTEELRACIEILMQTDIIRGHKLKVSNEITNALTYYPKSLIPAITKFTAR
;
A
#
# COMPACT_ATOMS: atom_id res chain seq x y z
N MET A 1 -19.33 -23.23 3.97
CA MET A 1 -19.84 -22.02 4.63
C MET A 1 -19.62 -20.84 3.71
N THR A 2 -20.67 -20.31 3.15
CA THR A 2 -20.68 -19.33 2.07
C THR A 2 -20.34 -17.94 2.63
N VAL A 3 -19.24 -17.37 2.18
CA VAL A 3 -18.89 -15.96 2.48
C VAL A 3 -19.95 -15.10 1.79
N LYS A 4 -20.87 -14.51 2.57
CA LYS A 4 -21.81 -13.52 2.07
C LYS A 4 -21.01 -12.30 1.61
N LYS A 5 -21.04 -12.03 0.32
CA LYS A 5 -20.64 -10.78 -0.32
C LYS A 5 -21.32 -9.60 0.37
N LEU A 6 -20.55 -8.83 1.12
CA LEU A 6 -20.94 -7.49 1.56
C LEU A 6 -20.56 -6.52 0.43
N GLU A 7 -21.41 -6.43 -0.57
CA GLU A 7 -21.36 -5.36 -1.56
C GLU A 7 -22.11 -4.15 -0.98
N ASN A 8 -21.42 -3.30 -0.25
CA ASN A 8 -21.88 -1.94 -0.03
C ASN A 8 -21.46 -1.11 -1.24
N SER A 9 -22.40 -0.73 -2.08
CA SER A 9 -22.16 0.02 -3.32
C SER A 9 -21.45 1.37 -3.13
N SER A 10 -21.46 1.93 -1.92
CA SER A 10 -20.75 3.17 -1.57
C SER A 10 -19.22 2.99 -1.47
N ASP A 11 -18.77 1.84 -0.98
CA ASP A 11 -17.34 1.59 -0.70
C ASP A 11 -16.56 1.25 -1.98
N VAL A 12 -17.18 0.54 -2.90
CA VAL A 12 -16.59 0.27 -4.23
C VAL A 12 -16.39 1.57 -5.03
N ASN A 13 -17.25 2.56 -4.82
CA ASN A 13 -17.13 3.86 -5.48
C ASN A 13 -15.95 4.68 -4.96
N VAL A 14 -15.62 4.57 -3.67
CA VAL A 14 -14.49 5.33 -3.06
C VAL A 14 -13.15 4.82 -3.59
N VAL A 15 -12.88 3.52 -3.56
CA VAL A 15 -11.65 2.92 -4.11
C VAL A 15 -11.48 3.28 -5.58
N THR A 16 -12.57 3.24 -6.34
CA THR A 16 -12.53 3.59 -7.77
C THR A 16 -12.19 5.07 -7.99
N GLU A 17 -12.64 5.98 -7.10
CA GLU A 17 -12.27 7.41 -7.17
C GLU A 17 -10.79 7.63 -6.83
N GLU A 18 -10.30 7.07 -5.72
CA GLU A 18 -8.91 7.19 -5.30
C GLU A 18 -7.96 6.62 -6.35
N VAL A 19 -8.25 5.43 -6.88
CA VAL A 19 -7.47 4.81 -7.96
C VAL A 19 -7.46 5.68 -9.21
N LYS A 20 -8.59 6.31 -9.57
CA LYS A 20 -8.64 7.26 -10.71
C LYS A 20 -7.76 8.48 -10.47
N ILE A 21 -7.80 9.06 -9.27
CA ILE A 21 -6.97 10.21 -8.92
C ILE A 21 -5.49 9.83 -9.03
N LEU A 22 -5.09 8.73 -8.40
CA LEU A 22 -3.70 8.24 -8.41
C LEU A 22 -3.22 7.94 -9.84
N THR A 23 -4.06 7.28 -10.65
CA THR A 23 -3.73 6.96 -12.04
C THR A 23 -3.60 8.22 -12.89
N ASN A 24 -4.48 9.20 -12.72
CA ASN A 24 -4.41 10.47 -13.44
C ASN A 24 -3.14 11.23 -13.08
N LEU A 25 -2.82 11.35 -11.77
CA LEU A 25 -1.61 11.99 -11.31
C LEU A 25 -0.34 11.28 -11.82
N LEU A 26 -0.34 9.94 -11.81
CA LEU A 26 0.77 9.16 -12.38
C LEU A 26 0.92 9.43 -13.88
N ASN A 27 -0.18 9.47 -14.63
CA ASN A 27 -0.16 9.75 -16.06
C ASN A 27 0.38 11.15 -16.36
N GLU A 28 -0.16 12.17 -15.68
CA GLU A 28 0.24 13.57 -15.84
C GLU A 28 1.74 13.76 -15.49
N SER A 29 2.16 13.26 -14.34
CA SER A 29 3.56 13.33 -13.90
C SER A 29 4.48 12.58 -14.84
N THR A 30 4.05 11.40 -15.35
CA THR A 30 4.83 10.64 -16.30
C THR A 30 4.98 11.41 -17.61
N GLU A 31 3.89 11.92 -18.19
CA GLU A 31 3.93 12.71 -19.44
C GLU A 31 4.84 13.94 -19.30
N GLN A 32 4.80 14.64 -18.16
CA GLN A 32 5.66 15.78 -17.87
C GLN A 32 7.15 15.42 -17.78
N LEU A 33 7.45 14.27 -17.14
CA LEU A 33 8.84 13.82 -16.93
C LEU A 33 9.52 13.29 -18.19
N ILE A 34 8.78 12.58 -19.04
CA ILE A 34 9.35 11.82 -20.18
C ILE A 34 8.93 12.32 -21.55
N GLY A 35 7.98 13.25 -21.59
CA GLY A 35 7.42 13.78 -22.82
C GLY A 35 6.31 12.91 -23.43
N LYS A 36 5.54 13.54 -24.31
CA LYS A 36 4.32 12.96 -24.87
C LYS A 36 4.57 11.71 -25.75
N GLU A 37 5.68 11.67 -26.44
CA GLU A 37 5.98 10.57 -27.37
C GLU A 37 6.13 9.24 -26.61
N LEU A 38 7.02 9.19 -25.61
CA LEU A 38 7.23 7.98 -24.82
C LEU A 38 6.00 7.64 -23.98
N PHE A 39 5.28 8.65 -23.46
CA PHE A 39 4.02 8.42 -22.76
C PHE A 39 2.97 7.75 -23.67
N THR A 40 2.89 8.14 -24.94
CA THR A 40 2.00 7.49 -25.92
C THR A 40 2.37 6.02 -26.12
N LYS A 41 3.67 5.68 -26.13
CA LYS A 41 4.11 4.27 -26.18
C LYS A 41 3.60 3.49 -24.95
N ILE A 42 3.72 4.05 -23.73
CA ILE A 42 3.18 3.43 -22.51
C ILE A 42 1.67 3.17 -22.63
N GLN A 43 0.89 4.16 -23.07
CA GLN A 43 -0.54 4.02 -23.26
C GLN A 43 -0.91 2.94 -24.29
N ASN A 44 -0.11 2.81 -25.34
CA ASN A 44 -0.29 1.75 -26.35
C ASN A 44 0.00 0.37 -25.76
N LEU A 45 1.07 0.20 -24.97
CA LEU A 45 1.37 -1.06 -24.29
C LEU A 45 0.21 -1.49 -23.37
N ILE A 46 -0.41 -0.55 -22.64
CA ILE A 46 -1.59 -0.83 -21.81
C ILE A 46 -2.75 -1.35 -22.66
N LYS A 47 -3.04 -0.70 -23.80
CA LYS A 47 -4.12 -1.12 -24.70
C LYS A 47 -3.89 -2.50 -25.30
N ILE A 48 -2.66 -2.77 -25.79
CA ILE A 48 -2.28 -4.06 -26.36
C ILE A 48 -2.39 -5.16 -25.31
N SER A 49 -1.92 -4.91 -24.08
CA SER A 49 -2.04 -5.84 -22.95
C SER A 49 -3.50 -6.14 -22.60
N ALA A 50 -4.36 -5.12 -22.57
CA ALA A 50 -5.80 -5.29 -22.32
C ALA A 50 -6.49 -6.17 -23.39
N ASN A 51 -6.03 -6.09 -24.63
CA ASN A 51 -6.52 -6.90 -25.75
C ASN A 51 -5.90 -8.32 -25.79
N LYS A 52 -4.99 -8.65 -24.86
CA LYS A 52 -4.28 -9.95 -24.76
C LYS A 52 -3.51 -10.32 -26.04
N ASN A 53 -3.05 -9.34 -26.80
CA ASN A 53 -2.22 -9.56 -27.96
C ASN A 53 -0.74 -9.61 -27.53
N TYR A 54 -0.33 -10.76 -27.00
CA TYR A 54 1.01 -10.93 -26.40
C TYR A 54 2.14 -10.84 -27.44
N GLN A 55 1.91 -11.26 -28.68
CA GLN A 55 2.92 -11.17 -29.72
C GLN A 55 3.23 -9.70 -30.08
N GLU A 56 2.21 -8.89 -30.29
CA GLU A 56 2.37 -7.46 -30.54
C GLU A 56 2.98 -6.73 -29.34
N LEU A 57 2.61 -7.15 -28.11
CA LEU A 57 3.19 -6.60 -26.89
C LEU A 57 4.70 -6.86 -26.81
N GLU A 58 5.13 -8.09 -27.14
CA GLU A 58 6.54 -8.48 -27.15
C GLU A 58 7.32 -7.68 -28.21
N ASP A 59 6.78 -7.54 -29.42
CA ASP A 59 7.39 -6.78 -30.49
C ASP A 59 7.53 -5.29 -30.12
N GLN A 60 6.52 -4.70 -29.51
CA GLN A 60 6.55 -3.30 -29.05
C GLN A 60 7.58 -3.10 -27.92
N ILE A 61 7.66 -4.02 -26.96
CA ILE A 61 8.66 -3.96 -25.88
C ILE A 61 10.07 -4.11 -26.45
N ALA A 62 10.28 -5.03 -27.41
CA ALA A 62 11.56 -5.24 -28.05
C ALA A 62 12.04 -4.03 -28.89
N SER A 63 11.12 -3.16 -29.31
CA SER A 63 11.44 -1.93 -30.06
C SER A 63 11.91 -0.78 -29.16
N LEU A 64 11.76 -0.89 -27.83
CA LEU A 64 12.19 0.15 -26.89
C LEU A 64 13.70 0.17 -26.72
N ASP A 65 14.28 1.35 -26.64
CA ASP A 65 15.67 1.48 -26.22
C ASP A 65 15.83 1.26 -24.70
N ASN A 66 17.07 1.16 -24.22
CA ASN A 66 17.35 0.89 -22.80
C ASN A 66 16.81 1.97 -21.86
N ARG A 67 16.77 3.23 -22.29
CA ARG A 67 16.26 4.34 -21.46
C ARG A 67 14.75 4.30 -21.40
N GLU A 68 14.10 4.11 -22.53
CA GLU A 68 12.66 3.92 -22.67
C GLU A 68 12.19 2.73 -21.81
N MET A 69 12.90 1.60 -21.90
CA MET A 69 12.59 0.39 -21.14
C MET A 69 12.63 0.62 -19.61
N ILE A 70 13.62 1.37 -19.11
CA ILE A 70 13.69 1.73 -17.67
C ILE A 70 12.48 2.53 -17.25
N VAL A 71 12.07 3.51 -18.04
CA VAL A 71 10.91 4.37 -17.71
C VAL A 71 9.61 3.60 -17.77
N VAL A 72 9.42 2.78 -18.81
CA VAL A 72 8.28 1.87 -18.95
C VAL A 72 8.19 0.93 -17.76
N ALA A 73 9.30 0.30 -17.39
CA ALA A 73 9.36 -0.58 -16.22
C ALA A 73 8.99 0.14 -14.91
N ARG A 74 9.45 1.39 -14.73
CA ARG A 74 9.10 2.21 -13.56
C ARG A 74 7.61 2.54 -13.50
N TYR A 75 7.03 2.92 -14.63
CA TYR A 75 5.59 3.18 -14.70
C TYR A 75 4.78 1.95 -14.30
N PHE A 76 5.08 0.79 -14.91
CA PHE A 76 4.38 -0.47 -14.59
C PHE A 76 4.70 -1.04 -13.21
N ALA A 77 5.76 -0.63 -12.57
CA ALA A 77 6.03 -0.96 -11.17
C ALA A 77 5.30 0.00 -10.20
N THR A 78 5.17 1.28 -10.57
CA THR A 78 4.53 2.29 -9.72
C THR A 78 3.01 2.16 -9.73
N LEU A 79 2.40 1.89 -10.89
CA LEU A 79 0.94 1.79 -11.02
C LEU A 79 0.32 0.74 -10.08
N PRO A 80 0.76 -0.53 -10.05
CA PRO A 80 0.22 -1.51 -9.10
C PRO A 80 0.52 -1.14 -7.63
N LEU A 81 1.67 -0.53 -7.36
CA LEU A 81 2.00 -0.05 -6.01
C LEU A 81 0.95 0.96 -5.52
N LEU A 82 0.58 1.93 -6.34
CA LEU A 82 -0.43 2.94 -6.01
C LEU A 82 -1.83 2.31 -5.83
N ILE A 83 -2.20 1.35 -6.67
CA ILE A 83 -3.46 0.61 -6.55
C ILE A 83 -3.50 -0.16 -5.23
N ASN A 84 -2.45 -0.90 -4.90
CA ASN A 84 -2.35 -1.65 -3.64
C ASN A 84 -2.44 -0.73 -2.41
N ILE A 85 -1.82 0.46 -2.46
CA ILE A 85 -1.94 1.44 -1.37
C ILE A 85 -3.40 1.88 -1.18
N SER A 86 -4.14 2.13 -2.26
CA SER A 86 -5.55 2.50 -2.18
C SER A 86 -6.40 1.36 -1.59
N GLU A 87 -6.17 0.13 -2.01
CA GLU A 87 -6.85 -1.06 -1.47
C GLU A 87 -6.56 -1.26 0.03
N ASP A 88 -5.31 -1.07 0.46
CA ASP A 88 -4.91 -1.17 1.87
C ASP A 88 -5.59 -0.10 2.73
N VAL A 89 -5.69 1.14 2.22
CA VAL A 89 -6.38 2.23 2.93
C VAL A 89 -7.86 1.91 3.11
N GLU A 90 -8.51 1.39 2.08
CA GLU A 90 -9.91 1.00 2.18
C GLU A 90 -10.12 -0.18 3.14
N LEU A 91 -9.27 -1.21 3.04
CA LEU A 91 -9.34 -2.34 3.96
C LEU A 91 -9.19 -1.89 5.41
N ALA A 92 -8.22 -1.01 5.68
CA ALA A 92 -8.03 -0.43 7.01
C ALA A 92 -9.24 0.40 7.47
N SER A 93 -9.90 1.13 6.56
CA SER A 93 -11.13 1.88 6.84
C SER A 93 -12.28 0.94 7.20
N LYS A 94 -12.48 -0.14 6.46
CA LYS A 94 -13.50 -1.16 6.74
C LYS A 94 -13.26 -1.84 8.08
N VAL A 95 -12.03 -2.19 8.39
CA VAL A 95 -11.67 -2.73 9.71
C VAL A 95 -12.00 -1.75 10.82
N ASN A 96 -11.72 -0.44 10.66
CA ASN A 96 -12.06 0.57 11.66
C ASN A 96 -13.58 0.76 11.81
N VAL A 97 -14.36 0.68 10.74
CA VAL A 97 -15.83 0.73 10.81
C VAL A 97 -16.39 -0.51 11.51
N LEU A 98 -15.87 -1.68 11.21
CA LEU A 98 -16.23 -2.93 11.88
C LEU A 98 -15.86 -2.87 13.38
N ASN A 99 -14.74 -2.24 13.75
CA ASN A 99 -14.34 -2.01 15.15
C ASN A 99 -15.36 -1.17 15.94
N ASN A 100 -16.06 -0.27 15.27
CA ASN A 100 -17.12 0.53 15.89
C ASN A 100 -18.48 -0.19 15.94
N THR A 101 -18.64 -1.31 15.25
CA THR A 101 -19.91 -2.08 15.17
C THR A 101 -19.90 -3.40 15.92
N ASN A 102 -18.91 -3.68 16.78
CA ASN A 102 -18.75 -4.93 17.54
C ASN A 102 -18.66 -6.23 16.68
N GLN A 103 -18.40 -6.13 15.37
CA GLN A 103 -18.25 -7.30 14.48
C GLN A 103 -16.80 -7.49 14.00
N ASP A 104 -15.87 -7.60 14.90
CA ASP A 104 -14.47 -7.33 14.72
C ASP A 104 -13.55 -8.53 14.59
N TYR A 105 -12.39 -8.34 13.93
CA TYR A 105 -11.20 -9.18 14.17
C TYR A 105 -10.78 -9.15 15.65
N LEU A 106 -10.94 -8.00 16.31
CA LEU A 106 -10.79 -7.85 17.76
C LEU A 106 -11.99 -8.43 18.52
N GLY A 107 -13.19 -8.48 17.96
CA GLY A 107 -14.32 -9.19 18.51
C GLY A 107 -14.00 -10.65 18.77
N LYS A 108 -13.34 -11.31 17.83
CA LYS A 108 -12.87 -12.69 18.05
C LYS A 108 -11.83 -12.80 19.16
N LEU A 109 -10.97 -11.79 19.33
CA LEU A 109 -10.03 -11.75 20.44
C LEU A 109 -10.75 -11.51 21.77
N ASN A 110 -11.69 -10.56 21.81
CA ASN A 110 -12.51 -10.29 22.99
C ASN A 110 -13.36 -11.52 23.35
N ASP A 111 -14.03 -12.15 22.38
CA ASP A 111 -14.78 -13.38 22.57
C ASP A 111 -13.89 -14.49 23.13
N THR A 112 -12.65 -14.60 22.62
CA THR A 112 -11.68 -15.58 23.12
C THR A 112 -11.23 -15.26 24.53
N ILE A 113 -11.00 -14.00 24.86
CA ILE A 113 -10.66 -13.54 26.22
C ILE A 113 -11.81 -13.83 27.17
N ASP A 114 -13.06 -13.54 26.79
CA ASP A 114 -14.24 -13.82 27.58
C ASP A 114 -14.42 -15.32 27.83
N ILE A 115 -14.19 -16.16 26.82
CA ILE A 115 -14.22 -17.63 26.97
C ILE A 115 -13.13 -18.11 27.94
N VAL A 116 -11.94 -17.54 27.86
CA VAL A 116 -10.82 -17.89 28.74
C VAL A 116 -11.09 -17.38 30.16
N ALA A 117 -11.61 -16.14 30.31
CA ALA A 117 -11.92 -15.55 31.61
C ALA A 117 -12.99 -16.35 32.42
N GLN A 118 -13.90 -17.03 31.73
CA GLN A 118 -14.90 -17.91 32.36
C GLN A 118 -14.31 -19.22 32.89
N LYS A 119 -13.07 -19.57 32.54
CA LYS A 119 -12.44 -20.79 33.02
C LYS A 119 -11.83 -20.59 34.42
N LYS A 120 -12.06 -21.57 35.32
CA LYS A 120 -11.54 -21.54 36.72
C LYS A 120 -10.01 -21.38 36.78
N ASN A 121 -9.29 -21.83 35.75
CA ASN A 121 -7.83 -21.77 35.65
C ASN A 121 -7.34 -20.74 34.60
N ALA A 122 -8.13 -19.68 34.35
CA ALA A 122 -7.80 -18.66 33.34
C ALA A 122 -6.41 -18.05 33.57
N LYS A 123 -6.09 -17.69 34.81
CA LYS A 123 -4.80 -17.12 35.18
C LYS A 123 -3.64 -18.07 34.85
N GLU A 124 -3.76 -19.34 35.22
CA GLU A 124 -2.76 -20.36 34.96
C GLU A 124 -2.56 -20.62 33.45
N ILE A 125 -3.64 -20.55 32.68
CA ILE A 125 -3.59 -20.68 31.21
C ILE A 125 -2.81 -19.48 30.63
N LEU A 126 -3.16 -18.26 31.03
CA LEU A 126 -2.56 -17.02 30.51
C LEU A 126 -1.08 -16.91 30.89
N GLU A 127 -0.68 -17.34 32.10
CA GLU A 127 0.71 -17.36 32.53
C GLU A 127 1.58 -18.33 31.71
N LYS A 128 0.98 -19.34 31.08
CA LYS A 128 1.68 -20.31 30.21
C LYS A 128 1.72 -19.88 28.74
N VAL A 129 0.94 -18.86 28.34
CA VAL A 129 0.97 -18.35 26.97
C VAL A 129 2.22 -17.53 26.75
N SER A 130 3.02 -17.97 25.77
CA SER A 130 4.17 -17.19 25.30
C SER A 130 4.05 -17.03 23.79
N VAL A 131 4.08 -15.78 23.32
CA VAL A 131 4.09 -15.45 21.90
C VAL A 131 5.44 -14.86 21.56
N VAL A 132 6.21 -15.58 20.76
CA VAL A 132 7.53 -15.13 20.30
C VAL A 132 7.43 -14.78 18.81
N PRO A 133 7.22 -13.50 18.44
CA PRO A 133 7.24 -13.12 17.06
C PRO A 133 8.65 -13.25 16.49
N VAL A 134 8.80 -14.03 15.43
CA VAL A 134 10.07 -14.15 14.71
C VAL A 134 10.05 -13.20 13.53
N LEU A 135 10.91 -12.20 13.55
CA LEU A 135 11.10 -11.27 12.43
C LEU A 135 12.23 -11.80 11.57
N THR A 136 11.89 -12.25 10.36
CA THR A 136 12.90 -12.65 9.37
C THR A 136 13.15 -11.49 8.42
N ALA A 137 14.40 -11.05 8.30
CA ALA A 137 14.84 -10.14 7.26
C ALA A 137 14.92 -10.94 5.94
N HIS A 138 13.81 -11.00 5.18
CA HIS A 138 13.82 -11.72 3.91
C HIS A 138 14.54 -10.87 2.85
N PRO A 139 15.44 -11.46 2.01
CA PRO A 139 16.16 -10.75 0.95
C PRO A 139 15.23 -10.09 -0.08
N THR A 140 13.97 -10.51 -0.16
CA THR A 140 12.95 -9.92 -1.05
C THR A 140 12.40 -8.57 -0.57
N GLN A 141 12.61 -8.18 0.71
CA GLN A 141 12.26 -6.84 1.20
C GLN A 141 13.39 -5.84 0.91
N VAL A 142 13.77 -5.73 -0.34
CA VAL A 142 14.88 -4.87 -0.81
C VAL A 142 14.38 -3.46 -1.15
N GLN A 143 13.19 -3.08 -0.72
CA GLN A 143 12.67 -1.73 -0.97
C GLN A 143 13.57 -0.69 -0.32
N ARG A 144 13.80 0.42 -1.04
CA ARG A 144 14.55 1.55 -0.50
C ARG A 144 13.72 2.21 0.60
N LYS A 145 14.40 2.72 1.63
CA LYS A 145 13.76 3.48 2.72
C LYS A 145 12.89 4.62 2.17
N THR A 146 13.37 5.32 1.13
CA THR A 146 12.63 6.39 0.46
C THR A 146 11.29 5.90 -0.09
N VAL A 147 11.25 4.73 -0.73
CA VAL A 147 10.00 4.15 -1.25
C VAL A 147 9.04 3.86 -0.11
N LEU A 148 9.52 3.27 1.00
CA LEU A 148 8.70 3.01 2.19
C LEU A 148 8.14 4.31 2.82
N GLU A 149 8.94 5.37 2.88
CA GLU A 149 8.51 6.66 3.41
C GLU A 149 7.49 7.36 2.50
N LEU A 150 7.66 7.24 1.18
CA LEU A 150 6.70 7.78 0.21
C LEU A 150 5.38 7.01 0.24
N THR A 151 5.42 5.67 0.29
CA THR A 151 4.21 4.86 0.41
C THR A 151 3.46 5.16 1.71
N ASP A 152 4.15 5.32 2.85
CA ASP A 152 3.53 5.73 4.12
C ASP A 152 2.89 7.14 4.01
N LYS A 153 3.56 8.08 3.34
CA LYS A 153 3.01 9.42 3.10
C LYS A 153 1.76 9.37 2.22
N ILE A 154 1.78 8.59 1.13
CA ILE A 154 0.61 8.40 0.26
C ILE A 154 -0.55 7.77 1.03
N HIS A 155 -0.29 6.74 1.85
CA HIS A 155 -1.29 6.16 2.75
C HIS A 155 -1.96 7.20 3.65
N LYS A 156 -1.17 8.09 4.26
CA LYS A 156 -1.69 9.16 5.12
C LYS A 156 -2.55 10.15 4.35
N LEU A 157 -2.11 10.56 3.16
CA LEU A 157 -2.87 11.46 2.30
C LEU A 157 -4.21 10.84 1.88
N LEU A 158 -4.22 9.56 1.48
CA LEU A 158 -5.46 8.88 1.09
C LEU A 158 -6.42 8.70 2.27
N ARG A 159 -5.95 8.43 3.49
CA ARG A 159 -6.82 8.37 4.67
C ARG A 159 -7.57 9.68 4.91
N ASN A 160 -6.98 10.81 4.56
CA ASN A 160 -7.57 12.13 4.71
C ASN A 160 -8.48 12.51 3.54
N TYR A 161 -8.63 11.65 2.52
CA TYR A 161 -9.41 11.96 1.32
C TYR A 161 -10.87 12.32 1.62
N ARG A 162 -11.49 11.69 2.64
CA ARG A 162 -12.83 12.04 3.09
C ARG A 162 -12.90 13.49 3.60
N GLU A 163 -11.90 13.96 4.31
CA GLU A 163 -11.80 15.33 4.83
C GLU A 163 -11.58 16.33 3.69
N VAL A 164 -10.84 15.94 2.66
CA VAL A 164 -10.69 16.69 1.40
C VAL A 164 -12.04 16.82 0.68
N LYS A 165 -12.81 15.73 0.57
CA LYS A 165 -14.16 15.75 -0.04
C LYS A 165 -15.12 16.66 0.72
N ASN A 166 -14.99 16.75 2.02
CA ASN A 166 -15.83 17.59 2.88
C ASN A 166 -15.34 19.05 2.97
N GLY A 167 -14.27 19.41 2.25
CA GLY A 167 -13.72 20.77 2.25
C GLY A 167 -12.99 21.18 3.54
N ILE A 168 -12.67 20.21 4.42
CA ILE A 168 -11.90 20.45 5.66
C ILE A 168 -10.42 20.63 5.34
N ILE A 169 -9.91 19.85 4.37
CA ILE A 169 -8.54 19.95 3.86
C ILE A 169 -8.58 20.58 2.47
N ASN A 170 -7.65 21.48 2.19
CA ASN A 170 -7.51 22.12 0.88
C ASN A 170 -7.18 21.06 -0.17
N ARG A 171 -8.04 20.94 -1.20
CA ARG A 171 -7.89 19.95 -2.25
C ARG A 171 -6.67 20.18 -3.13
N GLU A 172 -6.33 21.42 -3.42
CA GLU A 172 -5.18 21.75 -4.27
C GLU A 172 -3.87 21.37 -3.57
N GLU A 173 -3.68 21.77 -2.31
CA GLU A 173 -2.51 21.40 -1.51
C GLU A 173 -2.37 19.88 -1.37
N TRP A 174 -3.47 19.20 -1.07
CA TRP A 174 -3.49 17.73 -0.97
C TRP A 174 -3.09 17.06 -2.29
N THR A 175 -3.62 17.57 -3.42
CA THR A 175 -3.31 17.00 -4.74
C THR A 175 -1.84 17.21 -5.10
N GLU A 176 -1.29 18.40 -4.81
CA GLU A 176 0.12 18.71 -5.07
C GLU A 176 1.08 17.88 -4.20
N GLU A 177 0.74 17.65 -2.93
CA GLU A 177 1.52 16.76 -2.08
C GLU A 177 1.52 15.32 -2.61
N LEU A 178 0.37 14.84 -3.07
CA LEU A 178 0.23 13.51 -3.64
C LEU A 178 1.00 13.39 -4.96
N ARG A 179 0.91 14.41 -5.83
CA ARG A 179 1.69 14.54 -7.07
C ARG A 179 3.19 14.46 -6.79
N ALA A 180 3.69 15.25 -5.85
CA ALA A 180 5.10 15.26 -5.49
C ALA A 180 5.60 13.89 -5.02
N CYS A 181 4.79 13.15 -4.25
CA CYS A 181 5.13 11.77 -3.84
C CYS A 181 5.25 10.83 -5.05
N ILE A 182 4.32 10.92 -6.00
CA ILE A 182 4.30 10.09 -7.22
C ILE A 182 5.50 10.43 -8.12
N GLU A 183 5.82 11.70 -8.31
CA GLU A 183 6.96 12.14 -9.10
C GLU A 183 8.29 11.63 -8.53
N ILE A 184 8.45 11.68 -7.21
CA ILE A 184 9.64 11.14 -6.55
C ILE A 184 9.69 9.60 -6.71
N LEU A 185 8.56 8.90 -6.60
CA LEU A 185 8.50 7.45 -6.85
C LEU A 185 8.93 7.11 -8.26
N MET A 186 8.46 7.84 -9.27
CA MET A 186 8.83 7.64 -10.68
C MET A 186 10.31 7.86 -10.94
N GLN A 187 10.98 8.70 -10.15
CA GLN A 187 12.41 8.97 -10.24
C GLN A 187 13.27 8.10 -9.32
N THR A 188 12.64 7.31 -8.45
CA THR A 188 13.33 6.45 -7.47
C THR A 188 13.37 5.00 -7.95
N ASP A 189 14.56 4.38 -7.92
CA ASP A 189 14.65 2.94 -8.14
C ASP A 189 13.97 2.20 -6.98
N ILE A 190 12.97 1.40 -7.31
CA ILE A 190 12.19 0.64 -6.32
C ILE A 190 13.06 -0.41 -5.65
N ILE A 191 13.98 -1.01 -6.40
CA ILE A 191 14.87 -2.08 -5.93
C ILE A 191 16.27 -1.50 -5.71
N ARG A 192 16.93 -1.93 -4.65
CA ARG A 192 18.34 -1.57 -4.39
C ARG A 192 19.25 -2.32 -5.35
N GLY A 193 20.10 -1.59 -6.08
CA GLY A 193 21.10 -2.16 -7.01
C GLY A 193 22.32 -2.79 -6.34
N HIS A 194 22.46 -2.72 -5.00
CA HIS A 194 23.62 -3.22 -4.28
C HIS A 194 23.25 -4.35 -3.32
N LYS A 195 24.15 -5.35 -3.24
CA LYS A 195 24.02 -6.45 -2.26
C LYS A 195 24.00 -5.89 -0.83
N LEU A 196 22.95 -6.22 -0.10
CA LEU A 196 22.80 -5.80 1.28
C LEU A 196 23.87 -6.46 2.17
N LYS A 197 24.40 -5.68 3.10
CA LYS A 197 25.21 -6.20 4.22
C LYS A 197 24.27 -6.53 5.38
N VAL A 198 24.66 -7.48 6.23
CA VAL A 198 23.88 -7.87 7.43
C VAL A 198 23.53 -6.65 8.30
N SER A 199 24.45 -5.68 8.42
CA SER A 199 24.18 -4.43 9.14
C SER A 199 23.02 -3.61 8.55
N ASN A 200 22.85 -3.63 7.23
CA ASN A 200 21.72 -2.95 6.58
C ASN A 200 20.40 -3.67 6.86
N GLU A 201 20.42 -5.00 6.93
CA GLU A 201 19.24 -5.80 7.25
C GLU A 201 18.79 -5.55 8.69
N ILE A 202 19.73 -5.54 9.65
CA ILE A 202 19.47 -5.21 11.05
C ILE A 202 18.86 -3.79 11.16
N THR A 203 19.48 -2.79 10.52
CA THR A 203 18.97 -1.41 10.54
C THR A 203 17.57 -1.30 9.94
N ASN A 204 17.29 -2.02 8.86
CA ASN A 204 15.96 -2.05 8.25
C ASN A 204 14.94 -2.70 9.20
N ALA A 205 15.25 -3.84 9.80
CA ALA A 205 14.39 -4.50 10.77
C ALA A 205 14.07 -3.59 11.96
N LEU A 206 15.08 -2.92 12.52
CA LEU A 206 14.91 -1.99 13.64
C LEU A 206 14.03 -0.78 13.29
N THR A 207 13.92 -0.40 12.01
CA THR A 207 13.06 0.70 11.58
C THR A 207 11.56 0.40 11.79
N TYR A 208 11.15 -0.87 11.78
CA TYR A 208 9.76 -1.26 12.01
C TYR A 208 9.33 -1.13 13.47
N TYR A 209 10.25 -1.16 14.43
CA TYR A 209 9.92 -1.05 15.85
C TYR A 209 9.19 0.25 16.18
N PRO A 210 9.76 1.46 15.92
CA PRO A 210 9.09 2.72 16.24
C PRO A 210 7.90 3.03 15.31
N LYS A 211 7.90 2.49 14.08
CA LYS A 211 6.84 2.81 13.11
C LYS A 211 5.61 1.92 13.22
N SER A 212 5.76 0.68 13.66
CA SER A 212 4.69 -0.31 13.67
C SER A 212 4.50 -1.00 15.02
N LEU A 213 5.52 -1.69 15.52
CA LEU A 213 5.39 -2.56 16.70
C LEU A 213 5.07 -1.77 17.97
N ILE A 214 5.84 -0.73 18.28
CA ILE A 214 5.62 0.08 19.49
C ILE A 214 4.25 0.75 19.48
N PRO A 215 3.81 1.44 18.41
CA PRO A 215 2.46 2.01 18.34
C PRO A 215 1.35 0.96 18.45
N ALA A 216 1.53 -0.22 17.86
CA ALA A 216 0.55 -1.30 17.94
C ALA A 216 0.41 -1.83 19.37
N ILE A 217 1.54 -2.11 20.05
CA ILE A 217 1.56 -2.56 21.45
C ILE A 217 0.93 -1.50 22.37
N THR A 218 1.31 -0.23 22.19
CA THR A 218 0.76 0.87 23.00
C THR A 218 -0.75 0.98 22.84
N LYS A 219 -1.29 0.85 21.63
CA LYS A 219 -2.75 0.84 21.40
C LYS A 219 -3.42 -0.37 22.01
N PHE A 220 -2.76 -1.52 22.01
CA PHE A 220 -3.31 -2.75 22.58
C PHE A 220 -3.35 -2.69 24.10
N THR A 221 -2.32 -2.15 24.76
CA THR A 221 -2.22 -2.05 26.22
C THR A 221 -3.03 -0.89 26.83
N ALA A 222 -3.39 0.12 26.04
CA ALA A 222 -4.20 1.26 26.47
C ALA A 222 -5.73 0.98 26.45
N ARG A 223 -6.14 -0.23 26.07
CA ARG A 223 -7.54 -0.70 26.09
C ARG A 223 -7.80 -1.60 27.28
#